data_06e4fecb56851b4f441d4b2f4953639d
#
_entry.id   06e4fecb56851b4f441d4b2f4953639d
#
_cell.length_a   1.000
_cell.length_b   1.000
_cell.length_c   1.000
_cell.angle_alpha   90.00
_cell.angle_beta   90.00
_cell.angle_gamma   90.00
#
_symmetry.space_group_name_H-M   'P 1'
#
loop_
_entity.id
_entity.type
_entity.pdbx_description
1 polymer ?
#
loop_
_entity_poly.entity_id
_entity_poly.type
_entity_poly.pdbx_seq_one_letter_code
_entity_poly.pdbx_strand_id
1 'polypeptide(L)'
;MLAYQCTGDKQQPKLVLLHGFLGNGSDWLPLLPQLSQHFYCIAIDLPGHGNSGAQLVPEPGFKATVELLLQTLDHLGVNRFHLLGYSLGGRIALHVAQMVPQRLLSLHLESCHPGLLTVADKEQRAVNDTQWATRLAQLPLPQFLTLWYQQPVFAELSADERARLIQRRSHQSHEGLLAMFRATSLAWQQDLHQLPTSCGCPVHYYYGQQDAKFSALAQRWQTRSNIHCHAIAAAGHNSHQANPQQFLAALLPALGSSAEVTP
;
A
#
# COMPACT_ATOMS: atom_id res chain seq x y z
N MET A 1 -6.86 -13.41 -12.17
CA MET A 1 -6.57 -13.43 -10.73
C MET A 1 -5.16 -12.93 -10.51
N LEU A 2 -4.93 -12.27 -9.39
CA LEU A 2 -3.61 -11.80 -8.99
C LEU A 2 -2.79 -12.94 -8.37
N ALA A 3 -1.48 -12.88 -8.50
CA ALA A 3 -0.57 -13.76 -7.79
C ALA A 3 -0.54 -13.40 -6.30
N TYR A 4 -0.34 -14.38 -5.43
CA TYR A 4 -0.32 -14.21 -3.98
C TYR A 4 0.57 -15.25 -3.31
N GLN A 5 0.98 -14.94 -2.10
CA GLN A 5 1.66 -15.87 -1.19
C GLN A 5 0.89 -15.92 0.13
N CYS A 6 0.73 -17.13 0.67
CA CYS A 6 0.03 -17.34 1.94
C CYS A 6 0.99 -17.89 2.99
N THR A 7 0.86 -17.40 4.24
CA THR A 7 1.66 -17.85 5.38
C THR A 7 0.77 -17.86 6.64
N GLY A 8 0.89 -18.89 7.46
CA GLY A 8 0.10 -19.08 8.68
C GLY A 8 -0.98 -20.17 8.54
N ASP A 9 -1.76 -20.36 9.60
CA ASP A 9 -2.85 -21.33 9.63
C ASP A 9 -4.11 -20.78 8.96
N LYS A 10 -4.67 -21.54 8.04
CA LYS A 10 -5.92 -21.16 7.33
C LYS A 10 -7.13 -20.96 8.24
N GLN A 11 -7.11 -21.47 9.47
CA GLN A 11 -8.19 -21.27 10.44
C GLN A 11 -8.12 -19.90 11.13
N GLN A 12 -6.95 -19.28 11.15
CA GLN A 12 -6.76 -17.95 11.73
C GLN A 12 -7.48 -16.83 10.95
N PRO A 13 -7.77 -15.69 11.60
CA PRO A 13 -8.30 -14.50 10.92
C PRO A 13 -7.43 -14.10 9.72
N LYS A 14 -8.06 -13.60 8.66
CA LYS A 14 -7.38 -13.26 7.40
C LYS A 14 -6.78 -11.86 7.45
N LEU A 15 -5.49 -11.75 7.11
CA LEU A 15 -4.78 -10.48 6.96
C LEU A 15 -4.26 -10.36 5.52
N VAL A 16 -4.85 -9.46 4.76
CA VAL A 16 -4.46 -9.16 3.37
C VAL A 16 -3.43 -8.05 3.39
N LEU A 17 -2.32 -8.23 2.65
CA LEU A 17 -1.17 -7.35 2.61
C LEU A 17 -0.94 -6.84 1.18
N LEU A 18 -0.97 -5.52 0.98
CA LEU A 18 -0.79 -4.85 -0.30
C LEU A 18 0.46 -3.97 -0.31
N HIS A 19 1.43 -4.33 -1.12
CA HIS A 19 2.71 -3.62 -1.27
C HIS A 19 2.60 -2.26 -1.97
N GLY A 20 3.65 -1.45 -1.91
CA GLY A 20 3.77 -0.18 -2.63
C GLY A 20 4.18 -0.33 -4.10
N PHE A 21 4.21 0.79 -4.85
CA PHE A 21 4.72 0.81 -6.22
C PHE A 21 6.16 0.27 -6.26
N LEU A 22 6.49 -0.49 -7.31
CA LEU A 22 7.74 -1.23 -7.49
C LEU A 22 7.92 -2.41 -6.51
N GLY A 23 6.98 -2.66 -5.60
CA GLY A 23 7.01 -3.75 -4.64
C GLY A 23 6.49 -5.08 -5.18
N ASN A 24 6.39 -6.05 -4.31
CA ASN A 24 5.67 -7.30 -4.47
C ASN A 24 5.38 -7.91 -3.08
N GLY A 25 4.68 -9.04 -3.03
CA GLY A 25 4.31 -9.71 -1.77
C GLY A 25 5.48 -10.04 -0.84
N SER A 26 6.70 -10.23 -1.37
CA SER A 26 7.87 -10.51 -0.54
C SER A 26 8.38 -9.30 0.26
N ASP A 27 7.87 -8.10 0.01
CA ASP A 27 8.19 -6.93 0.84
C ASP A 27 7.72 -7.10 2.29
N TRP A 28 6.75 -7.98 2.54
CA TRP A 28 6.18 -8.27 3.85
C TRP A 28 6.94 -9.35 4.64
N LEU A 29 7.92 -10.03 4.02
CA LEU A 29 8.69 -11.11 4.67
C LEU A 29 9.24 -10.77 6.07
N PRO A 30 9.72 -9.53 6.35
CA PRO A 30 10.22 -9.20 7.70
C PRO A 30 9.14 -9.27 8.80
N LEU A 31 7.86 -9.12 8.45
CA LEU A 31 6.75 -9.13 9.41
C LEU A 31 6.09 -10.50 9.55
N LEU A 32 6.14 -11.34 8.50
CA LEU A 32 5.41 -12.60 8.43
C LEU A 32 5.70 -13.57 9.60
N PRO A 33 6.94 -13.72 10.12
CA PRO A 33 7.21 -14.64 11.23
C PRO A 33 6.39 -14.37 12.50
N GLN A 34 6.06 -13.10 12.78
CA GLN A 34 5.23 -12.73 13.92
C GLN A 34 3.75 -12.68 13.56
N LEU A 35 3.40 -12.12 12.41
CA LEU A 35 2.01 -12.02 11.96
C LEU A 35 1.36 -13.39 11.76
N SER A 36 2.08 -14.35 11.19
CA SER A 36 1.56 -15.69 10.90
C SER A 36 1.30 -16.56 12.14
N GLN A 37 1.74 -16.13 13.31
CA GLN A 37 1.38 -16.77 14.57
C GLN A 37 -0.09 -16.52 14.97
N HIS A 38 -0.68 -15.43 14.46
CA HIS A 38 -2.01 -14.96 14.83
C HIS A 38 -2.96 -14.82 13.63
N PHE A 39 -2.43 -14.74 12.42
CA PHE A 39 -3.20 -14.48 11.20
C PHE A 39 -2.80 -15.40 10.05
N TYR A 40 -3.77 -15.73 9.22
CA TYR A 40 -3.49 -16.24 7.89
C TYR A 40 -3.20 -15.05 6.97
N CYS A 41 -1.91 -14.79 6.73
CA CYS A 41 -1.41 -13.68 5.95
C CYS A 41 -1.48 -14.00 4.45
N ILE A 42 -2.06 -13.09 3.67
CA ILE A 42 -2.21 -13.20 2.22
C ILE A 42 -1.54 -11.98 1.60
N ALA A 43 -0.28 -12.13 1.17
CA ALA A 43 0.48 -11.09 0.49
C ALA A 43 0.23 -11.17 -1.02
N ILE A 44 -0.38 -10.12 -1.58
CA ILE A 44 -0.82 -10.09 -2.98
C ILE A 44 0.13 -9.23 -3.82
N ASP A 45 0.54 -9.75 -4.97
CA ASP A 45 1.21 -8.97 -6.00
C ASP A 45 0.16 -8.14 -6.78
N LEU A 46 0.23 -6.81 -6.66
CA LEU A 46 -0.67 -5.91 -7.38
C LEU A 46 -0.51 -6.04 -8.90
N PRO A 47 -1.51 -5.67 -9.72
CA PRO A 47 -1.37 -5.69 -11.18
C PRO A 47 -0.09 -5.01 -11.65
N GLY A 48 0.57 -5.56 -12.65
CA GLY A 48 1.82 -5.04 -13.18
C GLY A 48 3.07 -5.30 -12.33
N HIS A 49 2.94 -5.95 -11.15
CA HIS A 49 4.04 -6.18 -10.21
C HIS A 49 4.27 -7.68 -9.95
N GLY A 50 5.49 -8.03 -9.59
CA GLY A 50 5.86 -9.38 -9.19
C GLY A 50 5.38 -10.43 -10.18
N ASN A 51 4.74 -11.49 -9.68
CA ASN A 51 4.15 -12.56 -10.50
C ASN A 51 2.80 -12.16 -11.14
N SER A 52 2.25 -10.97 -10.84
CA SER A 52 1.12 -10.33 -11.52
C SER A 52 1.57 -9.37 -12.62
N GLY A 53 2.84 -9.43 -13.05
CA GLY A 53 3.44 -8.49 -14.01
C GLY A 53 2.72 -8.38 -15.36
N ALA A 54 2.07 -9.44 -15.81
CA ALA A 54 1.28 -9.46 -17.05
C ALA A 54 -0.18 -9.00 -16.87
N GLN A 55 -0.65 -8.76 -15.64
CA GLN A 55 -2.00 -8.27 -15.38
C GLN A 55 -2.02 -6.76 -15.57
N LEU A 56 -2.62 -6.30 -16.66
CA LEU A 56 -2.78 -4.88 -16.97
C LEU A 56 -4.17 -4.42 -16.54
N VAL A 57 -4.28 -3.16 -16.14
CA VAL A 57 -5.55 -2.51 -15.80
C VAL A 57 -5.75 -1.26 -16.66
N PRO A 58 -6.99 -0.92 -17.03
CA PRO A 58 -7.26 0.29 -17.82
C PRO A 58 -7.03 1.56 -17.00
N GLU A 59 -6.91 2.70 -17.66
CA GLU A 59 -6.89 4.02 -17.04
C GLU A 59 -8.30 4.65 -17.00
N PRO A 60 -8.78 5.14 -15.85
CA PRO A 60 -8.22 5.05 -14.49
C PRO A 60 -8.43 3.66 -13.88
N GLY A 61 -7.42 3.14 -13.17
CA GLY A 61 -7.33 1.72 -12.82
C GLY A 61 -7.70 1.33 -11.38
N PHE A 62 -8.06 2.27 -10.52
CA PHE A 62 -8.35 1.94 -9.10
C PHE A 62 -9.48 0.92 -8.98
N LYS A 63 -10.63 1.14 -9.66
CA LYS A 63 -11.77 0.22 -9.62
C LYS A 63 -11.40 -1.16 -10.15
N ALA A 64 -10.78 -1.24 -11.33
CA ALA A 64 -10.38 -2.51 -11.94
C ALA A 64 -9.37 -3.26 -11.06
N THR A 65 -8.43 -2.56 -10.40
CA THR A 65 -7.49 -3.17 -9.46
C THR A 65 -8.21 -3.76 -8.26
N VAL A 66 -9.18 -3.05 -7.68
CA VAL A 66 -10.00 -3.57 -6.56
C VAL A 66 -10.82 -4.78 -7.00
N GLU A 67 -11.43 -4.75 -8.17
CA GLU A 67 -12.21 -5.90 -8.70
C GLU A 67 -11.33 -7.16 -8.87
N LEU A 68 -10.12 -7.02 -9.42
CA LEU A 68 -9.16 -8.14 -9.53
C LEU A 68 -8.72 -8.66 -8.16
N LEU A 69 -8.50 -7.76 -7.19
CA LEU A 69 -8.18 -8.13 -5.82
C LEU A 69 -9.34 -8.93 -5.19
N LEU A 70 -10.56 -8.43 -5.29
CA LEU A 70 -11.75 -9.08 -4.73
C LEU A 70 -12.01 -10.44 -5.37
N GLN A 71 -11.89 -10.57 -6.70
CA GLN A 71 -11.95 -11.86 -7.40
C GLN A 71 -10.92 -12.86 -6.88
N THR A 72 -9.71 -12.39 -6.56
CA THR A 72 -8.67 -13.25 -5.99
C THR A 72 -9.02 -13.70 -4.58
N LEU A 73 -9.55 -12.81 -3.74
CA LEU A 73 -10.01 -13.14 -2.39
C LEU A 73 -11.24 -14.07 -2.40
N ASP A 74 -12.16 -13.87 -3.33
CA ASP A 74 -13.34 -14.74 -3.50
C ASP A 74 -12.93 -16.15 -3.90
N HIS A 75 -11.96 -16.29 -4.81
CA HIS A 75 -11.38 -17.59 -5.18
C HIS A 75 -10.74 -18.32 -3.99
N LEU A 76 -10.13 -17.55 -3.07
CA LEU A 76 -9.56 -18.08 -1.83
C LEU A 76 -10.59 -18.37 -0.73
N GLY A 77 -11.87 -18.06 -0.95
CA GLY A 77 -12.94 -18.19 0.05
C GLY A 77 -12.81 -17.16 1.20
N VAL A 78 -12.13 -16.04 0.98
CA VAL A 78 -11.90 -14.99 1.99
C VAL A 78 -13.04 -13.99 1.96
N ASN A 79 -13.99 -14.09 2.87
CA ASN A 79 -15.16 -13.21 2.92
C ASN A 79 -14.91 -11.94 3.75
N ARG A 80 -14.32 -12.07 4.94
CA ARG A 80 -13.97 -10.95 5.82
C ARG A 80 -12.48 -11.00 6.16
N PHE A 81 -11.85 -9.82 6.23
CA PHE A 81 -10.39 -9.73 6.40
C PHE A 81 -9.97 -8.41 7.03
N HIS A 82 -8.82 -8.41 7.69
CA HIS A 82 -8.02 -7.22 7.97
C HIS A 82 -7.24 -6.86 6.72
N LEU A 83 -7.11 -5.56 6.43
CA LEU A 83 -6.42 -5.09 5.23
C LEU A 83 -5.30 -4.12 5.61
N LEU A 84 -4.06 -4.46 5.27
CA LEU A 84 -2.90 -3.59 5.41
C LEU A 84 -2.36 -3.22 4.03
N GLY A 85 -2.24 -1.93 3.75
CA GLY A 85 -1.69 -1.44 2.50
C GLY A 85 -0.62 -0.36 2.71
N TYR A 86 0.51 -0.51 2.02
CA TYR A 86 1.60 0.45 2.00
C TYR A 86 1.58 1.31 0.73
N SER A 87 1.67 2.64 0.86
CA SER A 87 1.81 3.61 -0.24
C SER A 87 0.76 3.41 -1.34
N LEU A 88 1.10 2.88 -2.52
CA LEU A 88 0.14 2.50 -3.56
C LEU A 88 -0.87 1.47 -3.02
N GLY A 89 -0.41 0.43 -2.33
CA GLY A 89 -1.27 -0.58 -1.71
C GLY A 89 -2.24 0.03 -0.69
N GLY A 90 -1.81 1.05 0.07
CA GLY A 90 -2.68 1.80 0.98
C GLY A 90 -3.75 2.61 0.23
N ARG A 91 -3.42 3.16 -0.92
CA ARG A 91 -4.37 3.86 -1.79
C ARG A 91 -5.41 2.89 -2.37
N ILE A 92 -4.97 1.70 -2.81
CA ILE A 92 -5.87 0.63 -3.23
C ILE A 92 -6.75 0.16 -2.06
N ALA A 93 -6.18 0.01 -0.85
CA ALA A 93 -6.92 -0.38 0.35
C ALA A 93 -8.04 0.61 0.71
N LEU A 94 -7.83 1.91 0.53
CA LEU A 94 -8.88 2.93 0.66
C LEU A 94 -10.03 2.69 -0.33
N HIS A 95 -9.74 2.36 -1.58
CA HIS A 95 -10.78 2.05 -2.57
C HIS A 95 -11.49 0.72 -2.27
N VAL A 96 -10.80 -0.28 -1.70
CA VAL A 96 -11.45 -1.51 -1.20
C VAL A 96 -12.45 -1.15 -0.10
N ALA A 97 -12.04 -0.32 0.86
CA ALA A 97 -12.90 0.10 1.96
C ALA A 97 -14.12 0.93 1.47
N GLN A 98 -13.97 1.67 0.40
CA GLN A 98 -15.08 2.39 -0.24
C GLN A 98 -16.07 1.43 -0.93
N MET A 99 -15.56 0.39 -1.62
CA MET A 99 -16.40 -0.50 -2.43
C MET A 99 -17.08 -1.61 -1.62
N VAL A 100 -16.38 -2.17 -0.61
CA VAL A 100 -16.85 -3.32 0.18
C VAL A 100 -16.55 -3.16 1.68
N PRO A 101 -17.01 -2.07 2.32
CA PRO A 101 -16.69 -1.80 3.73
C PRO A 101 -17.11 -2.93 4.66
N GLN A 102 -18.21 -3.64 4.34
CA GLN A 102 -18.74 -4.76 5.13
C GLN A 102 -17.81 -5.99 5.16
N ARG A 103 -16.84 -6.08 4.27
CA ARG A 103 -15.84 -7.17 4.26
C ARG A 103 -14.64 -6.86 5.16
N LEU A 104 -14.47 -5.62 5.60
CA LEU A 104 -13.31 -5.24 6.41
C LEU A 104 -13.58 -5.48 7.90
N LEU A 105 -12.64 -6.13 8.56
CA LEU A 105 -12.55 -6.21 10.02
C LEU A 105 -11.82 -4.98 10.57
N SER A 106 -10.75 -4.56 9.91
CA SER A 106 -10.03 -3.31 10.16
C SER A 106 -9.25 -2.89 8.92
N LEU A 107 -8.92 -1.61 8.82
CA LEU A 107 -8.14 -1.01 7.74
C LEU A 107 -6.86 -0.40 8.30
N HIS A 108 -5.72 -0.85 7.81
CA HIS A 108 -4.39 -0.41 8.18
C HIS A 108 -3.70 0.20 6.96
N LEU A 109 -3.30 1.47 7.09
CA LEU A 109 -2.78 2.28 6.00
C LEU A 109 -1.37 2.75 6.36
N GLU A 110 -0.39 2.48 5.53
CA GLU A 110 0.97 2.96 5.74
C GLU A 110 1.38 3.94 4.66
N SER A 111 1.76 5.17 5.05
CA SER A 111 2.36 6.19 4.18
C SER A 111 1.61 6.38 2.86
N CYS A 112 0.27 6.39 2.88
CA CYS A 112 -0.56 6.56 1.69
C CYS A 112 -1.36 7.87 1.71
N HIS A 113 -1.73 8.36 0.53
CA HIS A 113 -2.46 9.60 0.36
C HIS A 113 -3.97 9.34 0.14
N PRO A 114 -4.88 10.00 0.87
CA PRO A 114 -6.33 9.77 0.74
C PRO A 114 -6.98 10.42 -0.51
N GLY A 115 -6.20 11.11 -1.34
CA GLY A 115 -6.66 11.85 -2.52
C GLY A 115 -6.28 13.33 -2.45
N LEU A 116 -6.20 13.99 -3.60
CA LEU A 116 -5.92 15.42 -3.71
C LEU A 116 -7.24 16.20 -3.66
N LEU A 117 -7.23 17.32 -2.92
CA LEU A 117 -8.46 18.09 -2.67
C LEU A 117 -8.75 19.11 -3.78
N THR A 118 -7.72 19.78 -4.31
CA THR A 118 -7.92 20.88 -5.27
C THR A 118 -7.65 20.42 -6.71
N VAL A 119 -8.30 21.09 -7.65
CA VAL A 119 -8.05 20.87 -9.09
C VAL A 119 -6.60 21.19 -9.43
N ALA A 120 -6.06 22.29 -8.89
CA ALA A 120 -4.68 22.70 -9.11
C ALA A 120 -3.68 21.64 -8.65
N ASP A 121 -3.88 21.01 -7.46
CA ASP A 121 -3.03 19.92 -6.98
C ASP A 121 -3.10 18.70 -7.91
N LYS A 122 -4.29 18.39 -8.42
CA LYS A 122 -4.49 17.27 -9.37
C LYS A 122 -3.80 17.52 -10.69
N GLU A 123 -3.92 18.72 -11.25
CA GLU A 123 -3.26 19.12 -12.49
C GLU A 123 -1.73 19.08 -12.35
N GLN A 124 -1.20 19.69 -11.26
CA GLN A 124 0.24 19.65 -10.98
C GLN A 124 0.73 18.20 -10.81
N ARG A 125 -0.06 17.37 -10.13
CA ARG A 125 0.26 15.95 -9.97
C ARG A 125 0.21 15.19 -11.30
N ALA A 126 -0.75 15.44 -12.17
CA ALA A 126 -0.83 14.82 -13.51
C ALA A 126 0.41 15.14 -14.36
N VAL A 127 0.87 16.40 -14.34
CA VAL A 127 2.11 16.81 -15.01
C VAL A 127 3.32 16.04 -14.47
N ASN A 128 3.47 15.97 -13.15
CA ASN A 128 4.58 15.24 -12.52
C ASN A 128 4.53 13.73 -12.83
N ASP A 129 3.35 13.12 -12.73
CA ASP A 129 3.19 11.69 -13.03
C ASP A 129 3.44 11.38 -14.51
N THR A 130 3.06 12.27 -15.43
CA THR A 130 3.38 12.14 -16.86
C THR A 130 4.89 12.15 -17.09
N GLN A 131 5.64 13.02 -16.41
CA GLN A 131 7.10 13.06 -16.51
C GLN A 131 7.75 11.75 -16.00
N TRP A 132 7.27 11.23 -14.88
CA TRP A 132 7.75 9.95 -14.36
C TRP A 132 7.36 8.77 -15.25
N ALA A 133 6.15 8.75 -15.79
CA ALA A 133 5.70 7.74 -16.77
C ALA A 133 6.57 7.75 -18.03
N THR A 134 6.93 8.95 -18.54
CA THR A 134 7.82 9.10 -19.69
C THR A 134 9.22 8.55 -19.38
N ARG A 135 9.79 8.86 -18.22
CA ARG A 135 11.07 8.29 -17.79
C ARG A 135 11.00 6.77 -17.68
N LEU A 136 9.93 6.24 -17.06
CA LEU A 136 9.73 4.80 -16.96
C LEU A 136 9.59 4.16 -18.35
N ALA A 137 8.92 4.79 -19.30
CA ALA A 137 8.77 4.26 -20.67
C ALA A 137 10.07 4.27 -21.48
N GLN A 138 10.96 5.23 -21.26
CA GLN A 138 12.13 5.47 -22.10
C GLN A 138 13.44 4.90 -21.55
N LEU A 139 13.55 4.78 -20.22
CA LEU A 139 14.79 4.33 -19.58
C LEU A 139 14.77 2.83 -19.30
N PRO A 140 15.91 2.12 -19.41
CA PRO A 140 16.07 0.81 -18.81
C PRO A 140 15.67 0.83 -17.34
N LEU A 141 14.98 -0.21 -16.86
CA LEU A 141 14.43 -0.24 -15.51
C LEU A 141 15.46 0.07 -14.39
N PRO A 142 16.71 -0.44 -14.42
CA PRO A 142 17.69 -0.07 -13.41
C PRO A 142 18.04 1.43 -13.37
N GLN A 143 18.06 2.09 -14.53
CA GLN A 143 18.31 3.54 -14.60
C GLN A 143 17.12 4.34 -14.06
N PHE A 144 15.89 3.93 -14.42
CA PHE A 144 14.69 4.52 -13.84
C PHE A 144 14.67 4.38 -12.31
N LEU A 145 14.96 3.19 -11.78
CA LEU A 145 15.00 2.92 -10.35
C LEU A 145 16.03 3.79 -9.63
N THR A 146 17.19 4.02 -10.24
CA THR A 146 18.22 4.92 -9.70
C THR A 146 17.69 6.34 -9.51
N LEU A 147 16.96 6.87 -10.50
CA LEU A 147 16.33 8.19 -10.41
C LEU A 147 15.16 8.19 -9.42
N TRP A 148 14.35 7.12 -9.42
CA TRP A 148 13.18 7.00 -8.56
C TRP A 148 13.53 7.06 -7.08
N TYR A 149 14.57 6.33 -6.65
CA TYR A 149 15.00 6.30 -5.25
C TYR A 149 15.84 7.51 -4.82
N GLN A 150 16.07 8.49 -5.71
CA GLN A 150 16.65 9.81 -5.36
C GLN A 150 15.57 10.82 -4.94
N GLN A 151 14.29 10.51 -5.06
CA GLN A 151 13.23 11.42 -4.65
C GLN A 151 13.30 11.71 -3.14
N PRO A 152 12.91 12.93 -2.70
CA PRO A 152 12.97 13.32 -1.29
C PRO A 152 12.27 12.39 -0.31
N VAL A 153 11.22 11.69 -0.77
CA VAL A 153 10.47 10.71 0.03
C VAL A 153 11.30 9.48 0.43
N PHE A 154 12.45 9.27 -0.20
CA PHE A 154 13.42 8.20 0.08
C PHE A 154 14.76 8.74 0.58
N ALA A 155 14.78 9.96 1.12
CA ALA A 155 16.02 10.61 1.57
C ALA A 155 16.72 9.87 2.72
N GLU A 156 15.96 9.12 3.52
CA GLU A 156 16.47 8.32 4.64
C GLU A 156 17.26 7.09 4.22
N LEU A 157 17.09 6.61 2.99
CA LEU A 157 17.80 5.42 2.51
C LEU A 157 19.27 5.71 2.30
N SER A 158 20.14 4.87 2.86
CA SER A 158 21.57 4.85 2.56
C SER A 158 21.83 4.42 1.10
N ALA A 159 23.05 4.66 0.62
CA ALA A 159 23.47 4.23 -0.70
C ALA A 159 23.35 2.69 -0.89
N ASP A 160 23.72 1.94 0.14
CA ASP A 160 23.65 0.46 0.11
C ASP A 160 22.21 -0.06 0.10
N GLU A 161 21.32 0.56 0.84
CA GLU A 161 19.90 0.21 0.84
C GLU A 161 19.27 0.49 -0.52
N ARG A 162 19.57 1.64 -1.13
CA ARG A 162 19.13 1.97 -2.50
C ARG A 162 19.65 0.96 -3.51
N ALA A 163 20.93 0.60 -3.44
CA ALA A 163 21.53 -0.40 -4.34
C ALA A 163 20.82 -1.77 -4.22
N ARG A 164 20.57 -2.23 -2.98
CA ARG A 164 19.81 -3.48 -2.72
C ARG A 164 18.39 -3.41 -3.26
N LEU A 165 17.70 -2.28 -3.08
CA LEU A 165 16.35 -2.08 -3.62
C LEU A 165 16.34 -2.12 -5.14
N ILE A 166 17.25 -1.40 -5.79
CA ILE A 166 17.39 -1.38 -7.26
C ILE A 166 17.62 -2.80 -7.78
N GLN A 167 18.55 -3.54 -7.19
CA GLN A 167 18.84 -4.91 -7.58
C GLN A 167 17.61 -5.82 -7.50
N ARG A 168 16.89 -5.79 -6.36
CA ARG A 168 15.68 -6.62 -6.16
C ARG A 168 14.56 -6.29 -7.15
N ARG A 169 14.44 -5.03 -7.57
CA ARG A 169 13.30 -4.55 -8.38
C ARG A 169 13.59 -4.53 -9.88
N SER A 170 14.84 -4.74 -10.29
CA SER A 170 15.27 -4.66 -11.70
C SER A 170 14.71 -5.76 -12.61
N HIS A 171 14.11 -6.81 -12.04
CA HIS A 171 13.58 -7.95 -12.78
C HIS A 171 12.06 -7.92 -12.98
N GLN A 172 11.41 -6.81 -12.66
CA GLN A 172 9.96 -6.68 -12.80
C GLN A 172 9.54 -6.39 -14.25
N SER A 173 8.26 -6.61 -14.55
CA SER A 173 7.66 -6.26 -15.84
C SER A 173 7.67 -4.74 -16.05
N HIS A 174 8.47 -4.26 -16.99
CA HIS A 174 8.55 -2.84 -17.33
C HIS A 174 7.19 -2.30 -17.83
N GLU A 175 6.56 -3.05 -18.74
CA GLU A 175 5.22 -2.72 -19.27
C GLU A 175 4.16 -2.71 -18.16
N GLY A 176 4.16 -3.75 -17.30
CA GLY A 176 3.23 -3.85 -16.18
C GLY A 176 3.36 -2.70 -15.21
N LEU A 177 4.60 -2.35 -14.82
CA LEU A 177 4.86 -1.20 -13.95
C LEU A 177 4.37 0.11 -14.57
N LEU A 178 4.64 0.34 -15.86
CA LEU A 178 4.20 1.55 -16.55
C LEU A 178 2.67 1.64 -16.63
N ALA A 179 2.00 0.54 -16.97
CA ALA A 179 0.55 0.48 -17.02
C ALA A 179 -0.06 0.79 -15.65
N MET A 180 0.43 0.13 -14.58
CA MET A 180 -0.08 0.36 -13.23
C MET A 180 0.21 1.77 -12.71
N PHE A 181 1.37 2.34 -13.03
CA PHE A 181 1.72 3.71 -12.64
C PHE A 181 0.74 4.73 -13.24
N ARG A 182 0.43 4.61 -14.53
CA ARG A 182 -0.54 5.47 -15.22
C ARG A 182 -1.95 5.27 -14.68
N ALA A 183 -2.38 4.02 -14.60
CA ALA A 183 -3.72 3.65 -14.18
C ALA A 183 -4.07 4.09 -12.74
N THR A 184 -3.06 4.21 -11.88
CA THR A 184 -3.22 4.58 -10.47
C THR A 184 -2.54 5.90 -10.12
N SER A 185 -2.42 6.84 -11.07
CA SER A 185 -1.96 8.20 -10.75
C SER A 185 -2.79 8.80 -9.62
N LEU A 186 -2.13 9.49 -8.69
CA LEU A 186 -2.82 10.19 -7.60
C LEU A 186 -3.72 11.34 -8.13
N ALA A 187 -3.44 11.84 -9.33
CA ALA A 187 -4.27 12.83 -9.98
C ALA A 187 -5.69 12.33 -10.28
N TRP A 188 -5.85 11.03 -10.53
CA TRP A 188 -7.13 10.37 -10.82
C TRP A 188 -7.81 9.78 -9.59
N GLN A 189 -7.13 9.80 -8.44
CA GLN A 189 -7.70 9.26 -7.21
C GLN A 189 -8.85 10.14 -6.72
N GLN A 190 -9.94 9.48 -6.32
CA GLN A 190 -11.03 10.15 -5.61
C GLN A 190 -10.55 10.70 -4.27
N ASP A 191 -11.24 11.73 -3.78
CA ASP A 191 -11.06 12.21 -2.42
C ASP A 191 -11.70 11.24 -1.42
N LEU A 192 -10.88 10.57 -0.63
CA LEU A 192 -11.26 9.58 0.38
C LEU A 192 -10.89 10.03 1.81
N HIS A 193 -10.71 11.35 2.04
CA HIS A 193 -10.37 11.87 3.37
C HIS A 193 -11.42 11.54 4.45
N GLN A 194 -12.69 11.46 4.07
CA GLN A 194 -13.80 11.17 5.00
C GLN A 194 -14.05 9.66 5.18
N LEU A 195 -13.40 8.81 4.40
CA LEU A 195 -13.62 7.35 4.45
C LEU A 195 -13.46 6.74 5.86
N PRO A 196 -12.44 7.13 6.67
CA PRO A 196 -12.30 6.58 8.02
C PRO A 196 -13.50 6.81 8.94
N THR A 197 -14.30 7.83 8.67
CA THR A 197 -15.52 8.12 9.43
C THR A 197 -16.72 7.27 9.00
N SER A 198 -16.73 6.78 7.76
CA SER A 198 -17.88 6.12 7.14
C SER A 198 -17.69 4.63 6.82
N CYS A 199 -16.47 4.09 6.91
CA CYS A 199 -16.20 2.71 6.50
C CYS A 199 -16.69 1.63 7.47
N GLY A 200 -17.14 1.99 8.68
CA GLY A 200 -17.74 1.05 9.63
C GLY A 200 -16.76 0.07 10.32
N CYS A 201 -15.47 0.25 10.13
CA CYS A 201 -14.43 -0.52 10.81
C CYS A 201 -13.33 0.39 11.36
N PRO A 202 -12.52 -0.07 12.36
CA PRO A 202 -11.37 0.70 12.84
C PRO A 202 -10.38 1.00 11.72
N VAL A 203 -9.90 2.26 11.65
CA VAL A 203 -8.90 2.70 10.67
C VAL A 203 -7.66 3.20 11.38
N HIS A 204 -6.52 2.62 11.01
CA HIS A 204 -5.20 2.94 11.56
C HIS A 204 -4.27 3.44 10.46
N TYR A 205 -3.50 4.49 10.77
CA TYR A 205 -2.55 5.08 9.85
C TYR A 205 -1.14 5.06 10.43
N TYR A 206 -0.20 4.46 9.72
CA TYR A 206 1.19 4.32 10.12
C TYR A 206 2.06 5.21 9.24
N TYR A 207 3.03 5.89 9.86
CA TYR A 207 3.99 6.73 9.15
C TYR A 207 5.33 6.77 9.86
N GLY A 208 6.41 6.83 9.10
CA GLY A 208 7.75 7.00 9.68
C GLY A 208 7.96 8.45 10.14
N GLN A 209 8.57 8.63 11.30
CA GLN A 209 8.86 9.96 11.86
C GLN A 209 9.79 10.80 10.98
N GLN A 210 10.62 10.16 10.15
CA GLN A 210 11.55 10.82 9.22
C GLN A 210 10.87 11.21 7.89
N ASP A 211 9.66 10.76 7.62
CA ASP A 211 8.87 11.17 6.45
C ASP A 211 8.04 12.42 6.79
N ALA A 212 8.65 13.59 6.61
CA ALA A 212 8.00 14.88 6.91
C ALA A 212 6.68 15.07 6.16
N LYS A 213 6.58 14.58 4.91
CA LYS A 213 5.38 14.70 4.08
C LYS A 213 4.21 13.93 4.67
N PHE A 214 4.42 12.65 5.00
CA PHE A 214 3.35 11.80 5.49
C PHE A 214 3.08 11.99 6.99
N SER A 215 4.05 12.48 7.78
CA SER A 215 3.83 13.00 9.13
C SER A 215 2.87 14.19 9.14
N ALA A 216 3.11 15.19 8.28
CA ALA A 216 2.22 16.35 8.15
C ALA A 216 0.82 15.97 7.60
N LEU A 217 0.74 14.97 6.72
CA LEU A 217 -0.53 14.44 6.24
C LEU A 217 -1.30 13.75 7.37
N ALA A 218 -0.65 12.90 8.16
CA ALA A 218 -1.24 12.20 9.30
C ALA A 218 -1.87 13.19 10.30
N GLN A 219 -1.14 14.22 10.70
CA GLN A 219 -1.63 15.26 11.60
C GLN A 219 -2.90 15.94 11.07
N ARG A 220 -2.89 16.33 9.79
CA ARG A 220 -4.07 16.98 9.17
C ARG A 220 -5.26 16.02 9.01
N TRP A 221 -4.98 14.75 8.73
CA TRP A 221 -6.03 13.76 8.51
C TRP A 221 -6.69 13.38 9.83
N GLN A 222 -5.90 13.20 10.90
CA GLN A 222 -6.38 12.87 12.24
C GLN A 222 -7.36 13.94 12.79
N THR A 223 -7.17 15.21 12.45
CA THR A 223 -8.08 16.29 12.87
C THR A 223 -9.42 16.32 12.13
N ARG A 224 -9.54 15.58 11.02
CA ARG A 224 -10.70 15.62 10.12
C ARG A 224 -11.50 14.32 10.05
N SER A 225 -10.97 13.25 10.60
CA SER A 225 -11.57 11.92 10.49
C SER A 225 -11.27 11.06 11.72
N ASN A 226 -12.07 10.01 11.92
CA ASN A 226 -11.86 9.03 12.99
C ASN A 226 -10.78 8.02 12.58
N ILE A 227 -9.50 8.44 12.65
CA ILE A 227 -8.35 7.64 12.28
C ILE A 227 -7.32 7.62 13.41
N HIS A 228 -6.82 6.44 13.73
CA HIS A 228 -5.78 6.25 14.74
C HIS A 228 -4.39 6.32 14.10
N CYS A 229 -3.61 7.35 14.43
CA CYS A 229 -2.29 7.56 13.83
C CYS A 229 -1.16 7.02 14.71
N HIS A 230 -0.22 6.31 14.08
CA HIS A 230 0.93 5.66 14.72
C HIS A 230 2.23 6.14 14.08
N ALA A 231 3.06 6.85 14.82
CA ALA A 231 4.37 7.29 14.39
C ALA A 231 5.41 6.21 14.66
N ILE A 232 6.13 5.79 13.62
CA ILE A 232 7.18 4.77 13.70
C ILE A 232 8.55 5.48 13.76
N ALA A 233 9.26 5.33 14.88
CA ALA A 233 10.57 5.97 15.07
C ALA A 233 11.64 5.35 14.16
N ALA A 234 12.68 6.14 13.86
CA ALA A 234 13.80 5.74 13.01
C ALA A 234 13.37 5.13 11.67
N ALA A 235 12.29 5.65 11.09
CA ALA A 235 11.73 5.17 9.83
C ALA A 235 11.29 6.34 8.94
N GLY A 236 11.50 6.17 7.65
CA GLY A 236 11.02 7.05 6.59
C GLY A 236 9.74 6.51 5.94
N HIS A 237 9.65 6.63 4.62
CA HIS A 237 8.44 6.31 3.86
C HIS A 237 8.00 4.85 3.97
N ASN A 238 8.95 3.92 4.03
CA ASN A 238 8.68 2.48 4.17
C ASN A 238 8.99 2.04 5.61
N SER A 239 8.07 2.34 6.52
CA SER A 239 8.31 2.16 7.95
C SER A 239 8.33 0.69 8.39
N HIS A 240 7.56 -0.18 7.73
CA HIS A 240 7.55 -1.62 8.03
C HIS A 240 8.85 -2.32 7.65
N GLN A 241 9.62 -1.80 6.70
CA GLN A 241 10.95 -2.32 6.36
C GLN A 241 12.06 -1.63 7.17
N ALA A 242 11.95 -0.34 7.43
CA ALA A 242 12.95 0.42 8.16
C ALA A 242 13.00 0.03 9.64
N ASN A 243 11.84 -0.16 10.29
CA ASN A 243 11.75 -0.57 11.69
C ASN A 243 10.61 -1.57 11.91
N PRO A 244 10.79 -2.84 11.46
CA PRO A 244 9.75 -3.86 11.54
C PRO A 244 9.30 -4.17 12.98
N GLN A 245 10.20 -4.06 13.95
CA GLN A 245 9.88 -4.33 15.37
C GLN A 245 8.89 -3.30 15.91
N GLN A 246 9.15 -2.01 15.71
CA GLN A 246 8.25 -0.97 16.19
C GLN A 246 6.96 -0.93 15.37
N PHE A 247 7.02 -1.21 14.07
CA PHE A 247 5.84 -1.34 13.23
C PHE A 247 4.91 -2.44 13.75
N LEU A 248 5.44 -3.63 14.05
CA LEU A 248 4.69 -4.74 14.63
C LEU A 248 4.14 -4.41 16.03
N ALA A 249 4.91 -3.73 16.87
CA ALA A 249 4.46 -3.30 18.18
C ALA A 249 3.25 -2.35 18.13
N ALA A 250 3.12 -1.57 17.05
CA ALA A 250 1.96 -0.71 16.79
C ALA A 250 0.82 -1.47 16.10
N LEU A 251 1.13 -2.39 15.18
CA LEU A 251 0.16 -3.08 14.34
C LEU A 251 -0.59 -4.20 15.10
N LEU A 252 0.13 -5.06 15.85
CA LEU A 252 -0.49 -6.23 16.49
C LEU A 252 -1.61 -5.88 17.48
N PRO A 253 -1.45 -4.88 18.39
CA PRO A 253 -2.55 -4.45 19.25
C PRO A 253 -3.75 -3.90 18.46
N ALA A 254 -3.49 -3.16 17.37
CA ALA A 254 -4.53 -2.59 16.53
C ALA A 254 -5.34 -3.67 15.77
N LEU A 255 -4.71 -4.77 15.38
CA LEU A 255 -5.37 -5.95 14.79
C LEU A 255 -6.17 -6.72 15.84
N GLY A 256 -5.67 -6.86 17.06
CA GLY A 256 -6.34 -7.59 18.15
C GLY A 256 -7.57 -6.86 18.72
N SER A 257 -7.57 -5.53 18.74
CA SER A 257 -8.71 -4.73 19.21
C SER A 257 -9.97 -4.89 18.34
N SER A 258 -9.82 -5.43 17.12
CA SER A 258 -10.93 -5.70 16.19
C SER A 258 -11.59 -7.07 16.40
N ALA A 259 -11.01 -7.96 17.23
CA ALA A 259 -11.51 -9.32 17.46
C ALA A 259 -12.66 -9.39 18.46
N GLU A 260 -12.96 -8.33 19.23
CA GLU A 260 -14.02 -8.29 20.24
C GLU A 260 -15.39 -7.85 19.72
N VAL A 261 -15.53 -7.55 18.42
CA VAL A 261 -16.83 -7.28 17.83
C VAL A 261 -17.38 -8.57 17.21
N THR A 262 -17.78 -9.50 18.06
CA THR A 262 -18.62 -10.65 17.67
C THR A 262 -20.09 -10.28 17.93
N PRO A 263 -21.03 -10.74 17.09
CA PRO A 263 -22.39 -10.24 16.86
C PRO A 263 -23.32 -10.40 18.01
#